data_11dc0883e8268940345ba21f24e7cc33
#
_entry.id   11dc0883e8268940345ba21f24e7cc33
#
_cell.length_a   1.000
_cell.length_b   1.000
_cell.length_c   1.000
_cell.angle_alpha   90.00
_cell.angle_beta   90.00
_cell.angle_gamma   90.00
#
_symmetry.space_group_name_H-M   'P 1'
#
loop_
_entity.id
_entity.type
_entity.pdbx_description
1 polymer ?
#
loop_
_entity_poly.entity_id
_entity_poly.type
_entity_poly.pdbx_seq_one_letter_code
_entity_poly.pdbx_strand_id
1 'polypeptide(L)'
;VKKRLYFFLVSIITILVIGKFIFDSLKVNSVYFFSPTDLKNITEIPNGIIRVGGMVKNQSLKKMGNQYSFIVTDFKNEIVVNYNGIKPNLFEEGQGAVVEGKLNTRTNLIATKILAKHDENYMPKEVADAIKKKGNWKKNYGK
;
A
#
# COMPACT_ATOMS: atom_id res chain seq x y z
N VAL A 1 -9.54 9.81 -54.06
CA VAL A 1 -9.87 10.56 -52.83
C VAL A 1 -10.53 9.64 -51.80
N LYS A 2 -11.57 8.85 -52.13
CA LYS A 2 -12.32 7.99 -51.18
C LYS A 2 -11.47 6.93 -50.48
N LYS A 3 -10.50 6.29 -51.18
CA LYS A 3 -9.60 5.29 -50.55
C LYS A 3 -8.66 5.90 -49.51
N ARG A 4 -8.11 7.09 -49.78
CA ARG A 4 -7.23 7.81 -48.83
C ARG A 4 -7.99 8.22 -47.57
N LEU A 5 -9.23 8.69 -47.72
CA LEU A 5 -10.10 9.04 -46.60
C LEU A 5 -10.41 7.82 -45.73
N TYR A 6 -10.65 6.66 -46.34
CA TYR A 6 -10.88 5.40 -45.60
C TYR A 6 -9.66 4.98 -44.77
N PHE A 7 -8.46 4.99 -45.36
CA PHE A 7 -7.23 4.69 -44.60
C PHE A 7 -6.99 5.66 -43.44
N PHE A 8 -7.31 6.94 -43.66
CA PHE A 8 -7.19 7.95 -42.63
C PHE A 8 -8.16 7.70 -41.46
N LEU A 9 -9.40 7.36 -41.75
CA LEU A 9 -10.40 6.99 -40.74
C LEU A 9 -9.99 5.72 -39.94
N VAL A 10 -9.55 4.68 -40.64
CA VAL A 10 -9.09 3.45 -40.02
C VAL A 10 -7.89 3.73 -39.10
N SER A 11 -6.93 4.53 -39.51
CA SER A 11 -5.79 4.92 -38.73
C SER A 11 -6.20 5.65 -37.42
N ILE A 12 -7.13 6.59 -37.49
CA ILE A 12 -7.64 7.30 -36.33
C ILE A 12 -8.32 6.34 -35.33
N ILE A 13 -9.18 5.45 -35.86
CA ILE A 13 -9.86 4.45 -35.00
C ILE A 13 -8.85 3.55 -34.28
N THR A 14 -7.82 3.08 -35.01
CA THR A 14 -6.76 2.24 -34.45
C THR A 14 -6.01 2.97 -33.33
N ILE A 15 -5.65 4.23 -33.53
CA ILE A 15 -4.98 5.07 -32.53
C ILE A 15 -5.85 5.24 -31.27
N LEU A 16 -7.15 5.48 -31.46
CA LEU A 16 -8.09 5.62 -30.30
C LEU A 16 -8.24 4.32 -29.53
N VAL A 17 -8.32 3.18 -30.22
CA VAL A 17 -8.39 1.85 -29.55
C VAL A 17 -7.13 1.56 -28.78
N ILE A 18 -5.96 1.79 -29.36
CA ILE A 18 -4.66 1.61 -28.69
C ILE A 18 -4.55 2.56 -27.49
N GLY A 19 -4.89 3.83 -27.66
CA GLY A 19 -4.88 4.83 -26.59
C GLY A 19 -5.78 4.44 -25.41
N LYS A 20 -6.99 3.96 -25.69
CA LYS A 20 -7.88 3.44 -24.66
C LYS A 20 -7.28 2.24 -23.93
N PHE A 21 -6.70 1.29 -24.66
CA PHE A 21 -6.08 0.09 -24.07
C PHE A 21 -4.90 0.43 -23.16
N ILE A 22 -4.05 1.37 -23.57
CA ILE A 22 -2.94 1.88 -22.73
C ILE A 22 -3.50 2.57 -21.48
N PHE A 23 -4.51 3.42 -21.63
CA PHE A 23 -5.10 4.15 -20.51
C PHE A 23 -5.74 3.22 -19.46
N ASP A 24 -6.46 2.19 -19.92
CA ASP A 24 -7.06 1.18 -19.04
C ASP A 24 -5.98 0.34 -18.36
N SER A 25 -4.88 0.01 -19.05
CA SER A 25 -3.74 -0.72 -18.48
C SER A 25 -2.99 0.08 -17.40
N LEU A 26 -2.87 1.39 -17.56
CA LEU A 26 -2.23 2.26 -16.57
C LEU A 26 -3.07 2.43 -15.30
N LYS A 27 -4.39 2.43 -15.40
CA LYS A 27 -5.29 2.52 -14.24
C LYS A 27 -5.19 1.30 -13.32
N VAL A 28 -4.98 0.12 -13.86
CA VAL A 28 -4.93 -1.14 -13.10
C VAL A 28 -3.69 -1.22 -12.19
N ASN A 29 -2.62 -0.49 -12.49
CA ASN A 29 -1.34 -0.57 -11.79
C ASN A 29 -1.13 0.52 -10.72
N SER A 30 -2.11 1.38 -10.47
CA SER A 30 -2.00 2.41 -9.43
C SER A 30 -2.34 1.83 -8.07
N VAL A 31 -1.33 1.38 -7.33
CA VAL A 31 -1.50 0.94 -5.94
C VAL A 31 -1.44 2.17 -5.04
N TYR A 32 -2.57 2.52 -4.45
CA TYR A 32 -2.67 3.66 -3.53
C TYR A 32 -1.98 3.34 -2.20
N PHE A 33 -1.27 4.34 -1.66
CA PHE A 33 -0.59 4.26 -0.38
C PHE A 33 -1.40 4.99 0.69
N PHE A 34 -1.58 4.33 1.84
CA PHE A 34 -2.31 4.87 2.98
C PHE A 34 -1.54 4.69 4.27
N SER A 35 -1.69 5.62 5.20
CA SER A 35 -1.36 5.41 6.61
C SER A 35 -2.58 4.85 7.36
N PRO A 36 -2.42 4.24 8.55
CA PRO A 36 -3.54 3.83 9.39
C PRO A 36 -4.54 4.96 9.68
N THR A 37 -4.04 6.19 9.84
CA THR A 37 -4.90 7.38 10.03
C THR A 37 -5.70 7.70 8.77
N ASP A 38 -5.12 7.59 7.59
CA ASP A 38 -5.83 7.85 6.33
C ASP A 38 -6.97 6.86 6.16
N LEU A 39 -6.73 5.57 6.44
CA LEU A 39 -7.74 4.51 6.35
C LEU A 39 -8.93 4.72 7.28
N LYS A 40 -8.70 5.32 8.45
CA LYS A 40 -9.79 5.65 9.37
C LYS A 40 -10.70 6.74 8.81
N ASN A 41 -10.14 7.65 8.02
CA ASN A 41 -10.82 8.84 7.51
C ASN A 41 -11.40 8.67 6.10
N ILE A 42 -11.15 7.53 5.42
CA ILE A 42 -11.72 7.28 4.09
C ILE A 42 -13.24 7.13 4.17
N THR A 43 -13.91 7.68 3.19
CA THR A 43 -15.38 7.59 3.07
C THR A 43 -15.79 6.20 2.56
N GLU A 44 -15.07 5.68 1.57
CA GLU A 44 -15.33 4.39 0.94
C GLU A 44 -14.11 3.48 1.02
N ILE A 45 -14.34 2.17 1.24
CA ILE A 45 -13.26 1.17 1.24
C ILE A 45 -12.83 0.93 -0.21
N PRO A 46 -11.52 1.11 -0.54
CA PRO A 46 -11.03 0.85 -1.89
C PRO A 46 -11.22 -0.61 -2.30
N ASN A 47 -11.80 -0.84 -3.46
CA ASN A 47 -12.05 -2.20 -4.01
C ASN A 47 -10.80 -2.87 -4.60
N GLY A 48 -9.62 -2.28 -4.45
CA GLY A 48 -8.36 -2.75 -5.02
C GLY A 48 -7.34 -3.20 -3.99
N ILE A 49 -6.16 -3.56 -4.51
CA ILE A 49 -4.96 -3.74 -3.70
C ILE A 49 -4.45 -2.36 -3.28
N ILE A 50 -4.21 -2.20 -2.00
CA ILE A 50 -3.63 -0.99 -1.43
C ILE A 50 -2.31 -1.30 -0.71
N ARG A 51 -1.51 -0.27 -0.48
CA ARG A 51 -0.34 -0.32 0.39
C ARG A 51 -0.61 0.45 1.67
N VAL A 52 -0.33 -0.20 2.78
CA VAL A 52 -0.40 0.44 4.10
C VAL A 52 0.99 0.47 4.69
N GLY A 53 1.46 1.67 5.02
CA GLY A 53 2.76 1.87 5.65
C GLY A 53 2.62 2.38 7.07
N GLY A 54 3.50 1.88 7.93
CA GLY A 54 3.56 2.29 9.34
C GLY A 54 4.64 1.52 10.08
N MET A 55 4.63 1.65 11.40
CA MET A 55 5.49 0.88 12.30
C MET A 55 4.78 -0.38 12.74
N VAL A 56 5.48 -1.50 12.80
CA VAL A 56 4.98 -2.73 13.41
C VAL A 56 4.97 -2.55 14.92
N LYS A 57 3.80 -2.65 15.53
CA LYS A 57 3.65 -2.47 16.98
C LYS A 57 4.35 -3.60 17.74
N ASN A 58 5.10 -3.25 18.78
CA ASN A 58 5.77 -4.22 19.65
C ASN A 58 4.75 -5.14 20.34
N GLN A 59 5.09 -6.41 20.48
CA GLN A 59 4.27 -7.46 21.11
C GLN A 59 2.91 -7.70 20.41
N SER A 60 2.80 -7.34 19.12
CA SER A 60 1.58 -7.54 18.33
C SER A 60 1.67 -8.73 17.39
N LEU A 61 2.88 -9.22 17.10
CA LEU A 61 3.10 -10.30 16.14
C LEU A 61 2.69 -11.65 16.72
N LYS A 62 1.65 -12.22 16.15
CA LYS A 62 1.14 -13.56 16.49
C LYS A 62 1.31 -14.47 15.29
N LYS A 63 1.83 -15.68 15.54
CA LYS A 63 1.95 -16.73 14.53
C LYS A 63 0.97 -17.85 14.84
N MET A 64 0.17 -18.22 13.83
CA MET A 64 -0.77 -19.34 13.89
C MET A 64 -0.58 -20.23 12.65
N GLY A 65 0.26 -21.25 12.76
CA GLY A 65 0.68 -22.05 11.60
C GLY A 65 1.43 -21.21 10.57
N ASN A 66 0.90 -21.10 9.34
CA ASN A 66 1.46 -20.25 8.28
C ASN A 66 0.85 -18.83 8.23
N GLN A 67 -0.04 -18.54 9.16
CA GLN A 67 -0.63 -17.21 9.26
C GLN A 67 0.09 -16.36 10.30
N TYR A 68 0.29 -15.11 9.96
CA TYR A 68 0.80 -14.07 10.84
C TYR A 68 -0.24 -12.99 11.01
N SER A 69 -0.49 -12.57 12.25
CA SER A 69 -1.32 -11.43 12.56
C SER A 69 -0.48 -10.43 13.34
N PHE A 70 -0.49 -9.17 12.95
CA PHE A 70 0.24 -8.10 13.61
C PHE A 70 -0.45 -6.76 13.42
N ILE A 71 -0.03 -5.76 14.16
CA ILE A 71 -0.60 -4.41 14.12
C ILE A 71 0.40 -3.46 13.47
N VAL A 72 -0.07 -2.69 12.49
CA VAL A 72 0.66 -1.57 11.90
C VAL A 72 0.06 -0.27 12.43
N THR A 73 0.90 0.63 12.89
CA THR A 73 0.50 1.90 13.51
C THR A 73 1.26 3.09 12.94
N ASP A 74 0.63 4.24 12.91
CA ASP A 74 1.24 5.55 12.66
C ASP A 74 1.30 6.38 13.95
N PHE A 75 1.26 5.71 15.13
CA PHE A 75 1.21 6.27 16.49
C PHE A 75 -0.08 7.02 16.84
N LYS A 76 -1.02 7.17 15.92
CA LYS A 76 -2.36 7.72 16.14
C LYS A 76 -3.45 6.68 16.02
N ASN A 77 -3.35 5.88 14.98
CA ASN A 77 -4.30 4.85 14.64
C ASN A 77 -3.57 3.55 14.33
N GLU A 78 -4.32 2.47 14.39
CA GLU A 78 -3.82 1.12 14.24
C GLU A 78 -4.67 0.37 13.23
N ILE A 79 -4.03 -0.53 12.47
CA ILE A 79 -4.69 -1.48 11.59
C ILE A 79 -4.16 -2.88 11.88
N VAL A 80 -5.07 -3.85 12.00
CA VAL A 80 -4.72 -5.26 12.13
C VAL A 80 -4.41 -5.80 10.74
N VAL A 81 -3.30 -6.47 10.60
CA VAL A 81 -2.85 -7.10 9.35
C VAL A 81 -2.83 -8.60 9.55
N ASN A 82 -3.49 -9.31 8.66
CA ASN A 82 -3.47 -10.77 8.57
C ASN A 82 -2.73 -11.17 7.30
N TYR A 83 -1.63 -11.89 7.44
CA TYR A 83 -0.77 -12.32 6.35
C TYR A 83 -0.66 -13.85 6.33
N ASN A 84 -0.88 -14.45 5.18
CA ASN A 84 -0.68 -15.88 4.97
C ASN A 84 0.48 -16.07 3.99
N GLY A 85 1.60 -16.58 4.50
CA GLY A 85 2.79 -16.78 3.70
C GLY A 85 4.07 -16.84 4.51
N ILE A 86 5.21 -16.79 3.81
CA ILE A 86 6.53 -16.79 4.44
C ILE A 86 6.85 -15.38 4.93
N LYS A 87 7.10 -15.25 6.24
CA LYS A 87 7.54 -13.99 6.85
C LYS A 87 8.92 -13.60 6.28
N PRO A 88 9.09 -12.37 5.73
CA PRO A 88 10.40 -11.90 5.33
C PRO A 88 11.37 -11.88 6.50
N ASN A 89 12.64 -12.23 6.26
CA ASN A 89 13.67 -12.30 7.32
C ASN A 89 13.88 -10.96 8.03
N LEU A 90 13.67 -9.86 7.31
CA LEU A 90 13.88 -8.49 7.80
C LEU A 90 12.62 -7.86 8.40
N PHE A 91 11.53 -8.62 8.51
CA PHE A 91 10.30 -8.13 9.11
C PHE A 91 10.32 -8.40 10.62
N GLU A 92 10.40 -7.33 11.40
CA GLU A 92 10.45 -7.37 12.86
C GLU A 92 9.52 -6.33 13.48
N GLU A 93 9.15 -6.57 14.74
CA GLU A 93 8.41 -5.61 15.54
C GLU A 93 9.25 -4.36 15.83
N GLY A 94 8.61 -3.22 15.97
CA GLY A 94 9.27 -1.94 16.20
C GLY A 94 9.94 -1.34 14.96
N GLN A 95 9.84 -1.99 13.79
CA GLN A 95 10.40 -1.50 12.54
C GLN A 95 9.31 -0.98 11.59
N GLY A 96 9.73 -0.13 10.64
CA GLY A 96 8.87 0.34 9.56
C GLY A 96 8.60 -0.76 8.55
N ALA A 97 7.35 -0.94 8.18
CA ALA A 97 6.94 -1.89 7.15
C ALA A 97 5.88 -1.29 6.23
N VAL A 98 5.88 -1.75 4.99
CA VAL A 98 4.80 -1.50 4.04
C VAL A 98 4.14 -2.84 3.72
N VAL A 99 2.84 -2.90 3.86
CA VAL A 99 2.04 -4.10 3.64
C VAL A 99 1.13 -3.86 2.45
N GLU A 100 1.12 -4.78 1.51
CA GLU A 100 0.26 -4.74 0.33
C GLU A 100 -0.84 -5.78 0.47
N GLY A 101 -2.09 -5.38 0.24
CA GLY A 101 -3.24 -6.28 0.39
C GLY A 101 -4.57 -5.60 0.12
N LYS A 102 -5.65 -6.29 0.49
CA LYS A 102 -7.02 -5.79 0.39
C LYS A 102 -7.58 -5.48 1.77
N LEU A 103 -8.30 -4.37 1.88
CA LEU A 103 -9.06 -4.05 3.09
C LEU A 103 -10.29 -4.97 3.20
N ASN A 104 -10.40 -5.63 4.34
CA ASN A 104 -11.62 -6.31 4.73
C ASN A 104 -12.56 -5.34 5.48
N THR A 105 -11.97 -4.52 6.35
CA THR A 105 -12.64 -3.42 7.05
C THR A 105 -11.66 -2.25 7.15
N ARG A 106 -12.11 -1.06 7.59
CA ARG A 106 -11.22 0.11 7.81
C ARG A 106 -10.08 -0.16 8.79
N THR A 107 -10.18 -1.20 9.61
CA THR A 107 -9.22 -1.57 10.65
C THR A 107 -8.58 -2.93 10.43
N ASN A 108 -8.90 -3.62 9.33
CA ASN A 108 -8.39 -4.96 9.05
C ASN A 108 -7.98 -5.09 7.59
N LEU A 109 -6.71 -5.45 7.36
CA LEU A 109 -6.10 -5.69 6.06
C LEU A 109 -5.75 -7.17 5.91
N ILE A 110 -6.17 -7.77 4.80
CA ILE A 110 -5.70 -9.09 4.37
C ILE A 110 -4.52 -8.87 3.44
N ALA A 111 -3.32 -9.13 3.96
CA ALA A 111 -2.07 -8.89 3.25
C ALA A 111 -1.73 -10.01 2.28
N THR A 112 -1.30 -9.63 1.10
CA THR A 112 -0.73 -10.53 0.09
C THR A 112 0.79 -10.45 0.06
N LYS A 113 1.38 -9.32 0.51
CA LYS A 113 2.81 -9.10 0.51
C LYS A 113 3.24 -8.19 1.65
N ILE A 114 4.38 -8.50 2.27
CA ILE A 114 5.07 -7.65 3.23
C ILE A 114 6.37 -7.15 2.60
N LEU A 115 6.57 -5.85 2.62
CA LEU A 115 7.77 -5.16 2.14
C LEU A 115 8.49 -4.60 3.37
N ALA A 116 9.52 -5.28 3.84
CA ALA A 116 10.39 -4.82 4.90
C ALA A 116 11.75 -4.43 4.31
N LYS A 117 12.37 -3.35 4.79
CA LYS A 117 13.71 -2.93 4.36
C LYS A 117 14.72 -3.12 5.49
N HIS A 118 15.94 -3.42 5.10
CA HIS A 118 17.08 -3.64 5.99
C HIS A 118 17.70 -2.31 6.43
N ASP A 119 16.96 -1.48 7.13
CA ASP A 119 17.55 -0.26 7.70
C ASP A 119 16.84 0.02 9.03
N GLU A 120 17.55 -0.11 10.12
CA GLU A 120 17.03 0.14 11.47
C GLU A 120 16.42 1.55 11.60
N ASN A 121 16.81 2.48 10.71
CA ASN A 121 16.29 3.83 10.61
C ASN A 121 15.45 4.10 9.34
N TYR A 122 15.15 3.06 8.53
CA TYR A 122 14.39 3.27 7.31
C TYR A 122 12.89 3.38 7.58
N MET A 123 12.40 4.56 7.39
CA MET A 123 10.98 4.83 7.26
C MET A 123 10.68 5.21 5.80
N PRO A 124 9.71 4.57 5.14
CA PRO A 124 9.27 5.02 3.81
C PRO A 124 8.99 6.53 3.85
N LYS A 125 9.42 7.26 2.81
CA LYS A 125 9.28 8.73 2.77
C LYS A 125 7.84 9.16 3.04
N GLU A 126 6.87 8.42 2.51
CA GLU A 126 5.44 8.67 2.66
C GLU A 126 4.98 8.54 4.12
N VAL A 127 5.52 7.54 4.85
CA VAL A 127 5.25 7.35 6.29
C VAL A 127 5.99 8.42 7.10
N ALA A 128 7.25 8.70 6.76
CA ALA A 128 8.04 9.74 7.39
C ALA A 128 7.36 11.12 7.24
N ASP A 129 6.84 11.43 6.07
CA ASP A 129 6.15 12.69 5.80
C ASP A 129 4.80 12.78 6.52
N ALA A 130 4.06 11.67 6.61
CA ALA A 130 2.83 11.61 7.39
C ALA A 130 3.07 11.82 8.89
N ILE A 131 4.18 11.29 9.43
CA ILE A 131 4.57 11.42 10.85
C ILE A 131 5.22 12.78 11.12
N LYS A 132 6.08 13.29 10.22
CA LYS A 132 6.72 14.61 10.33
C LYS A 132 5.70 15.76 10.30
N LYS A 133 4.72 15.71 9.43
CA LYS A 133 3.60 16.67 9.42
C LYS A 133 2.83 16.72 10.75
N LYS A 134 2.98 15.71 11.60
CA LYS A 134 2.30 15.57 12.89
C LYS A 134 3.21 15.71 14.12
N GLY A 135 4.49 16.08 13.97
CA GLY A 135 5.38 16.54 15.06
C GLY A 135 5.91 15.48 16.04
N ASN A 136 5.66 14.20 15.84
CA ASN A 136 5.95 13.15 16.86
C ASN A 136 7.19 12.26 16.57
N TRP A 137 7.95 12.52 15.51
CA TRP A 137 9.04 11.67 15.07
C TRP A 137 10.24 11.56 16.03
N LYS A 138 10.64 12.67 16.66
CA LYS A 138 11.89 12.70 17.44
C LYS A 138 11.79 12.15 18.87
N LYS A 139 10.61 11.88 19.42
CA LYS A 139 10.47 11.54 20.83
C LYS A 139 10.68 10.07 21.19
N ASN A 140 10.53 9.13 20.26
CA ASN A 140 10.46 7.70 20.60
C ASN A 140 11.51 6.78 19.95
N TYR A 141 12.35 7.24 19.02
CA TYR A 141 13.28 6.38 18.27
C TYR A 141 14.70 6.96 18.14
N GLY A 142 15.05 7.96 18.95
CA GLY A 142 16.36 8.61 18.97
C GLY A 142 17.15 8.34 20.24
N LYS A 143 17.14 7.07 20.71
CA LYS A 143 18.10 6.61 21.74
C LYS A 143 18.64 5.26 21.34
#